data_108f6e7d36b3d0ab450d41b4644ce1ee
#
_entry.id   108f6e7d36b3d0ab450d41b4644ce1ee
#
_cell.length_a   1.000
_cell.length_b   1.000
_cell.length_c   1.000
_cell.angle_alpha   90.00
_cell.angle_beta   90.00
_cell.angle_gamma   90.00
#
_symmetry.space_group_name_H-M   'P 1'
#
loop_
_entity.id
_entity.type
_entity.pdbx_description
1 polymer ?
#
loop_
_entity_poly.entity_id
_entity_poly.type
_entity_poly.pdbx_seq_one_letter_code
_entity_poly.pdbx_strand_id
1 'polypeptide(L)'
;MTTTLDYELAIRLVECLAAVGVIISSAEFLSNRGIFDDTNFMGWKVAQLHHPILRKEPLGKFLTLVNKNIIVYFLIVARILAAVALFFASYQQHLLRFIFDATIAFSLMALMVRATYGRDGANKMMLIIFVAISISLVSGSKLATMACLFIIAGQACLSYFATGFAKANSQRWRKGKALIDIMSTSLWGNQNIAKMLVTRKWLALLITYSIITFESSFPLVLLVPSQIVLLFLSLGVLFHLANAFVMGLNYFVWAFVATYPAVLYTSELVSRYLSLHISSSL
;
A
#
# COMPACT_ATOMS: atom_id res chain seq x y z
N MET A 1 -1.51 -32.55 2.58
CA MET A 1 -2.05 -31.77 3.72
C MET A 1 -1.70 -30.32 3.46
N THR A 2 -2.56 -29.56 2.80
CA THR A 2 -2.35 -28.11 2.62
C THR A 2 -2.74 -27.46 3.93
N THR A 3 -1.76 -26.99 4.69
CA THR A 3 -1.98 -26.15 5.87
C THR A 3 -2.70 -24.89 5.40
N THR A 4 -4.00 -24.86 5.66
CA THR A 4 -4.82 -23.69 5.32
C THR A 4 -4.43 -22.56 6.26
N LEU A 5 -4.13 -21.40 5.69
CA LEU A 5 -3.84 -20.21 6.47
C LEU A 5 -5.08 -19.87 7.31
N ASP A 6 -4.95 -19.87 8.64
CA ASP A 6 -6.03 -19.45 9.54
C ASP A 6 -6.23 -17.92 9.49
N TYR A 7 -7.48 -17.47 9.70
CA TYR A 7 -7.82 -16.05 9.65
C TYR A 7 -7.06 -15.22 10.72
N GLU A 8 -6.79 -15.82 11.89
CA GLU A 8 -6.03 -15.17 12.97
C GLU A 8 -4.58 -14.94 12.55
N LEU A 9 -3.95 -15.97 11.98
CA LEU A 9 -2.59 -15.87 11.48
C LEU A 9 -2.52 -14.92 10.28
N ALA A 10 -3.50 -14.97 9.36
CA ALA A 10 -3.54 -14.10 8.20
C ALA A 10 -3.59 -12.63 8.59
N ILE A 11 -4.54 -12.24 9.48
CA ILE A 11 -4.66 -10.84 9.92
C ILE A 11 -3.43 -10.37 10.69
N ARG A 12 -2.82 -11.27 11.48
CA ARG A 12 -1.61 -10.97 12.23
C ARG A 12 -0.40 -10.75 11.32
N LEU A 13 -0.25 -11.54 10.27
CA LEU A 13 0.80 -11.36 9.28
C LEU A 13 0.61 -10.04 8.51
N VAL A 14 -0.62 -9.70 8.13
CA VAL A 14 -0.94 -8.39 7.53
C VAL A 14 -0.48 -7.25 8.43
N GLU A 15 -0.85 -7.28 9.70
CA GLU A 15 -0.51 -6.27 10.71
C GLU A 15 1.00 -6.11 10.87
N CYS A 16 1.72 -7.23 11.07
CA CYS A 16 3.17 -7.21 11.25
C CYS A 16 3.91 -6.70 10.01
N LEU A 17 3.54 -7.15 8.82
CA LEU A 17 4.16 -6.69 7.57
C LEU A 17 3.89 -5.20 7.31
N ALA A 18 2.67 -4.73 7.60
CA ALA A 18 2.34 -3.31 7.53
C ALA A 18 3.13 -2.49 8.56
N ALA A 19 3.30 -3.00 9.79
CA ALA A 19 4.10 -2.35 10.82
C ALA A 19 5.57 -2.18 10.40
N VAL A 20 6.18 -3.20 9.74
CA VAL A 20 7.54 -3.06 9.14
C VAL A 20 7.59 -1.89 8.16
N GLY A 21 6.61 -1.80 7.26
CA GLY A 21 6.53 -0.71 6.29
C GLY A 21 6.43 0.66 6.94
N VAL A 22 5.63 0.77 8.01
CA VAL A 22 5.48 1.99 8.81
C VAL A 22 6.80 2.38 9.47
N ILE A 23 7.53 1.44 10.07
CA ILE A 23 8.84 1.70 10.69
C ILE A 23 9.83 2.23 9.66
N ILE A 24 9.96 1.54 8.50
CA ILE A 24 10.89 1.93 7.44
C ILE A 24 10.56 3.33 6.91
N SER A 25 9.29 3.58 6.55
CA SER A 25 8.90 4.90 6.03
C SER A 25 9.06 6.01 7.07
N SER A 26 8.89 5.70 8.34
CA SER A 26 9.10 6.65 9.43
C SER A 26 10.59 6.99 9.61
N ALA A 27 11.46 5.98 9.53
CA ALA A 27 12.90 6.18 9.56
C ALA A 27 13.39 7.05 8.38
N GLU A 28 12.82 6.84 7.17
CA GLU A 28 13.10 7.70 6.02
C GLU A 28 12.72 9.16 6.29
N PHE A 29 11.55 9.44 6.91
CA PHE A 29 11.16 10.80 7.28
C PHE A 29 12.08 11.42 8.34
N LEU A 30 12.50 10.65 9.34
CA LEU A 30 13.40 11.15 10.38
C LEU A 30 14.82 11.38 9.84
N SER A 31 15.25 10.63 8.85
CA SER A 31 16.55 10.80 8.18
C SER A 31 16.58 12.05 7.30
N ASN A 32 15.44 12.46 6.73
CA ASN A 32 15.32 13.65 5.91
C ASN A 32 14.54 14.77 6.64
N ARG A 33 15.17 15.37 7.64
CA ARG A 33 14.53 16.38 8.50
C ARG A 33 13.99 17.60 7.77
N GLY A 34 14.61 18.01 6.66
CA GLY A 34 14.16 19.16 5.86
C GLY A 34 12.89 18.90 5.02
N ILE A 35 12.39 17.68 4.94
CA ILE A 35 11.23 17.35 4.09
C ILE A 35 9.95 18.10 4.49
N PHE A 36 9.84 18.48 5.77
CA PHE A 36 8.69 19.20 6.32
C PHE A 36 8.85 20.72 6.33
N ASP A 37 9.98 21.25 5.84
CA ASP A 37 10.20 22.69 5.75
C ASP A 37 9.21 23.29 4.75
N ASP A 38 8.79 24.53 5.02
CA ASP A 38 7.75 25.23 4.27
C ASP A 38 8.03 25.41 2.76
N THR A 39 9.26 25.18 2.33
CA THR A 39 9.69 25.23 0.92
C THR A 39 9.74 23.84 0.25
N ASN A 40 9.56 22.77 1.01
CA ASN A 40 9.66 21.39 0.53
C ASN A 40 8.28 20.76 0.28
N PHE A 41 8.26 19.62 -0.44
CA PHE A 41 7.05 18.93 -0.90
C PHE A 41 6.04 18.58 0.20
N MET A 42 6.49 18.36 1.43
CA MET A 42 5.65 18.09 2.60
C MET A 42 5.55 19.29 3.55
N GLY A 43 5.94 20.48 3.10
CA GLY A 43 5.78 21.72 3.83
C GLY A 43 4.30 22.08 4.00
N TRP A 44 3.92 22.54 5.20
CA TRP A 44 2.51 22.88 5.46
C TRP A 44 2.01 24.01 4.56
N LYS A 45 2.82 25.02 4.28
CA LYS A 45 2.46 26.11 3.35
C LYS A 45 2.21 25.59 1.94
N VAL A 46 3.02 24.64 1.46
CA VAL A 46 2.84 24.01 0.15
C VAL A 46 1.52 23.22 0.11
N ALA A 47 1.22 22.42 1.13
CA ALA A 47 -0.04 21.68 1.23
C ALA A 47 -1.26 22.62 1.18
N GLN A 48 -1.21 23.74 1.87
CA GLN A 48 -2.28 24.76 1.85
C GLN A 48 -2.47 25.43 0.47
N LEU A 49 -1.43 25.50 -0.37
CA LEU A 49 -1.55 26.00 -1.73
C LEU A 49 -2.36 25.05 -2.61
N HIS A 50 -2.14 23.75 -2.44
CA HIS A 50 -2.84 22.71 -3.22
C HIS A 50 -4.29 22.47 -2.77
N HIS A 51 -4.58 22.71 -1.49
CA HIS A 51 -5.90 22.45 -0.90
C HIS A 51 -6.46 23.72 -0.24
N PRO A 52 -7.13 24.62 -0.98
CA PRO A 52 -7.65 25.88 -0.42
C PRO A 52 -8.59 25.70 0.77
N ILE A 53 -9.27 24.56 0.89
CA ILE A 53 -10.14 24.21 2.01
C ILE A 53 -9.38 24.19 3.35
N LEU A 54 -8.07 23.88 3.32
CA LEU A 54 -7.20 23.84 4.50
C LEU A 54 -6.92 25.24 5.08
N ARG A 55 -7.35 26.30 4.40
CA ARG A 55 -7.23 27.69 4.85
C ARG A 55 -8.52 28.24 5.47
N LYS A 56 -9.66 27.55 5.27
CA LYS A 56 -10.97 28.01 5.75
C LYS A 56 -11.07 27.86 7.27
N GLU A 57 -11.49 28.92 7.94
CA GLU A 57 -11.75 28.90 9.38
C GLU A 57 -13.12 28.23 9.69
N PRO A 58 -13.25 27.56 10.85
CA PRO A 58 -12.26 27.35 11.92
C PRO A 58 -11.30 26.18 11.66
N LEU A 59 -11.59 25.31 10.66
CA LEU A 59 -10.84 24.09 10.34
C LEU A 59 -9.36 24.40 10.03
N GLY A 60 -9.10 25.46 9.28
CA GLY A 60 -7.73 25.85 8.91
C GLY A 60 -6.83 26.16 10.10
N LYS A 61 -7.36 26.81 11.14
CA LYS A 61 -6.60 27.07 12.38
C LYS A 61 -6.25 25.79 13.11
N PHE A 62 -7.22 24.89 13.27
CA PHE A 62 -7.01 23.59 13.89
C PHE A 62 -5.99 22.74 13.12
N LEU A 63 -6.14 22.64 11.79
CA LEU A 63 -5.21 21.88 10.95
C LEU A 63 -3.80 22.46 10.96
N THR A 64 -3.67 23.80 11.00
CA THR A 64 -2.35 24.45 11.11
C THR A 64 -1.68 24.13 12.45
N LEU A 65 -2.45 24.05 13.54
CA LEU A 65 -1.90 23.66 14.83
C LEU A 65 -1.38 22.21 14.81
N VAL A 66 -2.20 21.26 14.34
CA VAL A 66 -1.85 19.82 14.26
C VAL A 66 -0.68 19.59 13.29
N ASN A 67 -0.55 20.43 12.27
CA ASN A 67 0.53 20.32 11.28
C ASN A 67 1.78 21.18 11.61
N LYS A 68 1.96 21.66 12.84
CA LYS A 68 3.27 22.17 13.27
C LYS A 68 4.32 21.07 13.19
N ASN A 69 5.52 21.40 12.70
CA ASN A 69 6.56 20.39 12.47
C ASN A 69 6.86 19.55 13.72
N ILE A 70 6.86 20.14 14.91
CA ILE A 70 7.07 19.43 16.18
C ILE A 70 6.01 18.36 16.44
N ILE A 71 4.74 18.67 16.14
CA ILE A 71 3.64 17.71 16.30
C ILE A 71 3.77 16.58 15.28
N VAL A 72 4.16 16.89 14.05
CA VAL A 72 4.39 15.90 12.99
C VAL A 72 5.52 14.95 13.38
N TYR A 73 6.64 15.45 13.88
CA TYR A 73 7.73 14.61 14.39
C TYR A 73 7.28 13.74 15.56
N PHE A 74 6.50 14.31 16.49
CA PHE A 74 5.91 13.53 17.58
C PHE A 74 5.02 12.39 17.06
N LEU A 75 4.15 12.65 16.08
CA LEU A 75 3.31 11.62 15.44
C LEU A 75 4.15 10.55 14.75
N ILE A 76 5.26 10.91 14.10
CA ILE A 76 6.17 9.95 13.47
C ILE A 76 6.83 9.05 14.52
N VAL A 77 7.29 9.61 15.63
CA VAL A 77 7.88 8.84 16.72
C VAL A 77 6.83 7.95 17.38
N ALA A 78 5.64 8.48 17.68
CA ALA A 78 4.55 7.73 18.28
C ALA A 78 4.13 6.52 17.43
N ARG A 79 4.04 6.67 16.11
CA ARG A 79 3.71 5.56 15.22
C ARG A 79 4.83 4.52 15.10
N ILE A 80 6.13 4.91 15.23
CA ILE A 80 7.23 3.94 15.30
C ILE A 80 7.09 3.11 16.57
N LEU A 81 6.88 3.76 17.71
CA LEU A 81 6.71 3.06 18.99
C LEU A 81 5.50 2.13 18.95
N ALA A 82 4.37 2.60 18.40
CA ALA A 82 3.17 1.78 18.21
C ALA A 82 3.45 0.58 17.30
N ALA A 83 4.11 0.78 16.15
CA ALA A 83 4.44 -0.28 15.21
C ALA A 83 5.41 -1.32 15.80
N VAL A 84 6.39 -0.89 16.59
CA VAL A 84 7.29 -1.79 17.33
C VAL A 84 6.53 -2.55 18.40
N ALA A 85 5.64 -1.88 19.15
CA ALA A 85 4.85 -2.51 20.22
C ALA A 85 3.90 -3.59 19.68
N LEU A 86 3.40 -3.45 18.43
CA LEU A 86 2.57 -4.49 17.78
C LEU A 86 3.28 -5.84 17.69
N PHE A 87 4.60 -5.92 17.53
CA PHE A 87 5.30 -7.20 17.49
C PHE A 87 5.28 -7.96 18.81
N PHE A 88 5.16 -7.24 19.93
CA PHE A 88 5.14 -7.81 21.27
C PHE A 88 3.72 -8.01 21.80
N ALA A 89 2.71 -7.38 21.19
CA ALA A 89 1.33 -7.55 21.58
C ALA A 89 0.80 -8.94 21.18
N SER A 90 0.22 -9.68 22.13
CA SER A 90 -0.41 -10.97 21.82
C SER A 90 -1.71 -10.78 21.01
N TYR A 91 -2.11 -11.83 20.29
CA TYR A 91 -3.34 -11.80 19.49
C TYR A 91 -4.58 -11.42 20.31
N GLN A 92 -4.66 -11.90 21.55
CA GLN A 92 -5.80 -11.69 22.45
C GLN A 92 -5.87 -10.28 23.06
N GLN A 93 -4.83 -9.48 22.96
CA GLN A 93 -4.79 -8.12 23.52
C GLN A 93 -5.47 -7.11 22.58
N HIS A 94 -6.77 -7.32 22.30
CA HIS A 94 -7.54 -6.54 21.31
C HIS A 94 -7.49 -5.04 21.57
N LEU A 95 -7.71 -4.59 22.81
CA LEU A 95 -7.69 -3.17 23.16
C LEU A 95 -6.32 -2.53 22.92
N LEU A 96 -5.25 -3.22 23.34
CA LEU A 96 -3.89 -2.70 23.21
C LEU A 96 -3.50 -2.58 21.72
N ARG A 97 -3.77 -3.61 20.95
CA ARG A 97 -3.53 -3.60 19.48
C ARG A 97 -4.37 -2.51 18.82
N PHE A 98 -5.64 -2.37 19.18
CA PHE A 98 -6.49 -1.29 18.65
C PHE A 98 -5.88 0.09 18.91
N ILE A 99 -5.36 0.36 20.11
CA ILE A 99 -4.71 1.64 20.42
C ILE A 99 -3.50 1.88 19.51
N PHE A 100 -2.68 0.85 19.28
CA PHE A 100 -1.51 0.97 18.40
C PHE A 100 -1.90 1.18 16.94
N ASP A 101 -2.83 0.38 16.42
CA ASP A 101 -3.31 0.49 15.04
C ASP A 101 -4.00 1.85 14.78
N ALA A 102 -4.84 2.30 15.70
CA ALA A 102 -5.50 3.60 15.61
C ALA A 102 -4.49 4.77 15.65
N THR A 103 -3.43 4.64 16.47
CA THR A 103 -2.34 5.63 16.51
C THR A 103 -1.62 5.69 15.16
N ILE A 104 -1.31 4.55 14.56
CA ILE A 104 -0.67 4.47 13.25
C ILE A 104 -1.61 5.05 12.18
N ALA A 105 -2.88 4.63 12.14
CA ALA A 105 -3.87 5.10 11.18
C ALA A 105 -4.07 6.63 11.27
N PHE A 106 -4.20 7.17 12.47
CA PHE A 106 -4.31 8.61 12.69
C PHE A 106 -3.08 9.37 12.19
N SER A 107 -1.88 8.88 12.52
CA SER A 107 -0.63 9.47 12.05
C SER A 107 -0.49 9.44 10.52
N LEU A 108 -0.88 8.31 9.87
CA LEU A 108 -0.89 8.20 8.40
C LEU A 108 -1.85 9.22 7.80
N MET A 109 -3.06 9.34 8.33
CA MET A 109 -4.07 10.30 7.86
C MET A 109 -3.58 11.75 8.01
N ALA A 110 -2.98 12.10 9.15
CA ALA A 110 -2.42 13.43 9.36
C ALA A 110 -1.30 13.76 8.36
N LEU A 111 -0.42 12.80 8.07
CA LEU A 111 0.66 13.00 7.09
C LEU A 111 0.15 13.05 5.64
N MET A 112 -0.92 12.33 5.31
CA MET A 112 -1.52 12.37 3.96
C MET A 112 -2.05 13.77 3.62
N VAL A 113 -2.50 14.55 4.60
CA VAL A 113 -2.93 15.95 4.39
C VAL A 113 -1.78 16.84 3.91
N ARG A 114 -0.54 16.49 4.28
CA ARG A 114 0.68 17.21 3.83
C ARG A 114 1.26 16.65 2.54
N ALA A 115 1.02 15.39 2.24
CA ALA A 115 1.59 14.72 1.08
C ALA A 115 0.87 15.16 -0.20
N THR A 116 1.45 16.10 -0.94
CA THR A 116 0.86 16.61 -2.19
C THR A 116 1.18 15.74 -3.39
N TYR A 117 2.24 14.91 -3.35
CA TYR A 117 2.69 14.10 -4.50
C TYR A 117 3.33 12.76 -4.11
N GLY A 118 3.11 11.75 -4.92
CA GLY A 118 3.99 10.60 -5.14
C GLY A 118 3.81 9.37 -4.25
N ARG A 119 3.16 9.46 -3.08
CA ARG A 119 2.97 8.32 -2.17
C ARG A 119 1.50 7.95 -1.94
N ASP A 120 0.59 8.55 -2.67
CA ASP A 120 -0.87 8.43 -2.45
C ASP A 120 -1.35 6.97 -2.41
N GLY A 121 -0.93 6.14 -3.35
CA GLY A 121 -1.37 4.74 -3.44
C GLY A 121 -0.94 3.90 -2.25
N ALA A 122 0.34 3.96 -1.86
CA ALA A 122 0.90 3.20 -0.76
C ALA A 122 0.37 3.69 0.61
N ASN A 123 0.28 5.02 0.81
CA ASN A 123 -0.29 5.59 2.03
C ASN A 123 -1.77 5.21 2.21
N LYS A 124 -2.57 5.28 1.13
CA LYS A 124 -3.98 4.85 1.15
C LYS A 124 -4.12 3.38 1.48
N MET A 125 -3.29 2.51 0.89
CA MET A 125 -3.29 1.09 1.18
C MET A 125 -2.98 0.82 2.65
N MET A 126 -1.91 1.42 3.19
CA MET A 126 -1.55 1.29 4.60
C MET A 126 -2.65 1.80 5.53
N LEU A 127 -3.26 2.94 5.21
CA LEU A 127 -4.39 3.47 6.00
C LEU A 127 -5.56 2.50 5.99
N ILE A 128 -5.93 1.93 4.85
CA ILE A 128 -7.01 0.94 4.74
C ILE A 128 -6.69 -0.29 5.59
N ILE A 129 -5.45 -0.80 5.56
CA ILE A 129 -5.03 -1.94 6.38
C ILE A 129 -5.26 -1.65 7.87
N PHE A 130 -4.69 -0.57 8.41
CA PHE A 130 -4.79 -0.28 9.84
C PHE A 130 -6.20 0.09 10.28
N VAL A 131 -6.99 0.75 9.44
CA VAL A 131 -8.42 1.03 9.72
C VAL A 131 -9.23 -0.27 9.72
N ALA A 132 -9.03 -1.15 8.74
CA ALA A 132 -9.73 -2.44 8.69
C ALA A 132 -9.41 -3.29 9.91
N ILE A 133 -8.12 -3.39 10.28
CA ILE A 133 -7.70 -4.14 11.49
C ILE A 133 -8.31 -3.51 12.75
N SER A 134 -8.30 -2.18 12.88
CA SER A 134 -8.91 -1.48 14.01
C SER A 134 -10.40 -1.81 14.14
N ILE A 135 -11.14 -1.85 13.04
CA ILE A 135 -12.58 -2.23 13.02
C ILE A 135 -12.74 -3.68 13.48
N SER A 136 -11.90 -4.59 12.99
CA SER A 136 -11.90 -6.01 13.41
C SER A 136 -11.69 -6.16 14.91
N LEU A 137 -10.72 -5.43 15.46
CA LEU A 137 -10.37 -5.48 16.89
C LEU A 137 -11.47 -4.94 17.79
N VAL A 138 -12.14 -3.84 17.38
CA VAL A 138 -13.30 -3.29 18.12
C VAL A 138 -14.49 -4.25 18.10
N SER A 139 -14.74 -4.89 16.96
CA SER A 139 -15.83 -5.86 16.85
C SER A 139 -15.56 -7.14 17.66
N GLY A 140 -14.30 -7.57 17.78
CA GLY A 140 -13.91 -8.82 18.45
C GLY A 140 -14.51 -10.09 17.84
N SER A 141 -15.15 -10.01 16.67
CA SER A 141 -15.84 -11.13 16.04
C SER A 141 -15.04 -11.75 14.91
N LYS A 142 -15.09 -13.09 14.80
CA LYS A 142 -14.50 -13.83 13.67
C LYS A 142 -14.98 -13.31 12.33
N LEU A 143 -16.28 -13.02 12.21
CA LEU A 143 -16.87 -12.53 10.96
C LEU A 143 -16.28 -11.18 10.55
N ALA A 144 -16.08 -10.25 11.50
CA ALA A 144 -15.45 -8.96 11.21
C ALA A 144 -14.02 -9.12 10.76
N THR A 145 -13.24 -10.01 11.39
CA THR A 145 -11.86 -10.30 10.98
C THR A 145 -11.80 -10.86 9.56
N MET A 146 -12.67 -11.82 9.23
CA MET A 146 -12.76 -12.36 7.88
C MET A 146 -13.16 -11.28 6.87
N ALA A 147 -14.17 -10.46 7.19
CA ALA A 147 -14.60 -9.34 6.32
C ALA A 147 -13.46 -8.34 6.09
N CYS A 148 -12.66 -8.03 7.11
CA CYS A 148 -11.49 -7.17 6.97
C CYS A 148 -10.43 -7.76 6.03
N LEU A 149 -10.16 -9.07 6.13
CA LEU A 149 -9.25 -9.75 5.20
C LEU A 149 -9.76 -9.67 3.76
N PHE A 150 -11.08 -9.86 3.53
CA PHE A 150 -11.70 -9.69 2.21
C PHE A 150 -11.56 -8.25 1.70
N ILE A 151 -11.77 -7.25 2.54
CA ILE A 151 -11.62 -5.83 2.17
C ILE A 151 -10.16 -5.54 1.77
N ILE A 152 -9.19 -6.02 2.55
CA ILE A 152 -7.76 -5.80 2.26
C ILE A 152 -7.36 -6.50 0.95
N ALA A 153 -7.78 -7.75 0.73
CA ALA A 153 -7.52 -8.48 -0.50
C ALA A 153 -8.20 -7.83 -1.71
N GLY A 154 -9.47 -7.44 -1.57
CA GLY A 154 -10.22 -6.74 -2.61
C GLY A 154 -9.60 -5.39 -2.98
N GLN A 155 -9.12 -4.63 -1.99
CA GLN A 155 -8.42 -3.38 -2.22
C GLN A 155 -7.09 -3.57 -2.95
N ALA A 156 -6.33 -4.62 -2.62
CA ALA A 156 -5.12 -4.96 -3.37
C ALA A 156 -5.44 -5.26 -4.83
N CYS A 157 -6.41 -6.14 -5.08
CA CYS A 157 -6.86 -6.48 -6.43
C CYS A 157 -7.36 -5.25 -7.20
N LEU A 158 -8.17 -4.40 -6.56
CA LEU A 158 -8.66 -3.17 -7.16
C LEU A 158 -7.53 -2.20 -7.52
N SER A 159 -6.52 -2.07 -6.65
CA SER A 159 -5.39 -1.18 -6.87
C SER A 159 -4.56 -1.59 -8.09
N TYR A 160 -4.24 -2.87 -8.22
CA TYR A 160 -3.56 -3.39 -9.39
C TYR A 160 -4.42 -3.22 -10.66
N PHE A 161 -5.66 -3.68 -10.60
CA PHE A 161 -6.56 -3.62 -11.76
C PHE A 161 -6.79 -2.19 -12.26
N ALA A 162 -7.08 -1.26 -11.37
CA ALA A 162 -7.34 0.14 -11.74
C ALA A 162 -6.12 0.77 -12.43
N THR A 163 -4.90 0.50 -11.94
CA THR A 163 -3.66 1.00 -12.53
C THR A 163 -3.35 0.32 -13.86
N GLY A 164 -3.53 -0.99 -13.96
CA GLY A 164 -3.36 -1.76 -15.20
C GLY A 164 -4.35 -1.31 -16.28
N PHE A 165 -5.63 -1.17 -15.92
CA PHE A 165 -6.69 -0.70 -16.80
C PHE A 165 -6.45 0.73 -17.31
N ALA A 166 -6.04 1.64 -16.41
CA ALA A 166 -5.69 3.01 -16.80
C ALA A 166 -4.51 3.03 -17.79
N LYS A 167 -3.48 2.21 -17.57
CA LYS A 167 -2.34 2.06 -18.49
C LYS A 167 -2.77 1.47 -19.83
N ALA A 168 -3.62 0.42 -19.80
CA ALA A 168 -4.14 -0.21 -21.02
C ALA A 168 -4.95 0.76 -21.90
N ASN A 169 -5.67 1.68 -21.29
CA ASN A 169 -6.44 2.71 -22.03
C ASN A 169 -5.59 3.91 -22.46
N SER A 170 -4.38 4.06 -21.95
CA SER A 170 -3.49 5.17 -22.30
C SER A 170 -2.67 4.89 -23.57
N GLN A 171 -2.83 5.70 -24.60
CA GLN A 171 -2.04 5.59 -25.82
C GLN A 171 -0.53 5.76 -25.57
N ARG A 172 -0.16 6.62 -24.60
CA ARG A 172 1.27 6.83 -24.23
C ARG A 172 1.87 5.57 -23.64
N TRP A 173 1.13 4.86 -22.78
CA TRP A 173 1.53 3.57 -22.24
C TRP A 173 1.63 2.51 -23.34
N ARG A 174 0.59 2.31 -24.12
CA ARG A 174 0.58 1.30 -25.21
C ARG A 174 1.70 1.47 -26.23
N LYS A 175 2.20 2.69 -26.41
CA LYS A 175 3.36 2.99 -27.29
C LYS A 175 4.71 2.93 -26.56
N GLY A 176 4.76 2.51 -25.29
CA GLY A 176 5.98 2.48 -24.47
C GLY A 176 6.56 3.85 -24.10
N LYS A 177 5.92 4.96 -24.54
CA LYS A 177 6.42 6.31 -24.30
C LYS A 177 6.32 6.73 -22.85
N ALA A 178 5.23 6.35 -22.15
CA ALA A 178 5.04 6.73 -20.77
C ALA A 178 6.15 6.18 -19.86
N LEU A 179 6.61 4.94 -20.08
CA LEU A 179 7.72 4.36 -19.35
C LEU A 179 9.02 5.14 -19.56
N ILE A 180 9.31 5.51 -20.82
CA ILE A 180 10.49 6.33 -21.16
C ILE A 180 10.41 7.69 -20.48
N ASP A 181 9.23 8.35 -20.54
CA ASP A 181 9.02 9.66 -19.92
C ASP A 181 9.25 9.60 -18.39
N ILE A 182 8.71 8.59 -17.70
CA ILE A 182 8.90 8.40 -16.25
C ILE A 182 10.38 8.19 -15.94
N MET A 183 11.07 7.33 -16.69
CA MET A 183 12.50 7.07 -16.47
C MET A 183 13.38 8.30 -16.77
N SER A 184 12.87 9.26 -17.56
CA SER A 184 13.57 10.50 -17.88
C SER A 184 13.37 11.61 -16.84
N THR A 185 12.46 11.42 -15.87
CA THR A 185 12.25 12.42 -14.81
C THR A 185 13.42 12.44 -13.80
N SER A 186 13.67 13.61 -13.22
CA SER A 186 14.67 13.75 -12.14
C SER A 186 14.21 13.15 -10.81
N LEU A 187 12.88 13.06 -10.58
CA LEU A 187 12.31 12.64 -9.30
C LEU A 187 12.22 11.11 -9.17
N TRP A 188 11.77 10.43 -10.23
CA TRP A 188 11.49 9.00 -10.21
C TRP A 188 12.32 8.21 -11.22
N GLY A 189 13.07 8.90 -12.06
CA GLY A 189 13.72 8.29 -13.20
C GLY A 189 15.13 7.82 -12.92
N ASN A 190 15.61 6.95 -13.84
CA ASN A 190 16.99 6.54 -13.95
C ASN A 190 17.48 6.83 -15.37
N GLN A 191 18.40 7.80 -15.52
CA GLN A 191 18.85 8.28 -16.83
C GLN A 191 19.51 7.20 -17.68
N ASN A 192 20.19 6.22 -17.08
CA ASN A 192 20.80 5.11 -17.81
C ASN A 192 19.72 4.19 -18.39
N ILE A 193 18.67 3.89 -17.60
CA ILE A 193 17.54 3.11 -18.06
C ILE A 193 16.76 3.90 -19.14
N ALA A 194 16.55 5.20 -18.95
CA ALA A 194 15.89 6.04 -19.95
C ALA A 194 16.61 5.98 -21.31
N LYS A 195 17.96 6.18 -21.32
CA LYS A 195 18.77 6.09 -22.56
C LYS A 195 18.66 4.70 -23.20
N MET A 196 18.71 3.63 -22.42
CA MET A 196 18.54 2.26 -22.92
C MET A 196 17.16 2.05 -23.57
N LEU A 197 16.09 2.56 -22.95
CA LEU A 197 14.73 2.40 -23.47
C LEU A 197 14.47 3.24 -24.72
N VAL A 198 15.09 4.42 -24.84
CA VAL A 198 15.02 5.26 -26.06
C VAL A 198 15.67 4.55 -27.24
N THR A 199 16.83 3.92 -27.02
CA THR A 199 17.55 3.18 -28.08
C THR A 199 16.90 1.84 -28.42
N ARG A 200 16.33 1.16 -27.41
CA ARG A 200 15.71 -0.17 -27.55
C ARG A 200 14.20 -0.09 -27.32
N LYS A 201 13.47 0.52 -28.25
CA LYS A 201 12.02 0.73 -28.16
C LYS A 201 11.22 -0.57 -27.96
N TRP A 202 11.69 -1.69 -28.52
CA TRP A 202 11.06 -3.00 -28.29
C TRP A 202 11.07 -3.42 -26.82
N LEU A 203 12.16 -3.09 -26.08
CA LEU A 203 12.26 -3.38 -24.65
C LEU A 203 11.27 -2.52 -23.84
N ALA A 204 11.14 -1.23 -24.22
CA ALA A 204 10.12 -0.36 -23.58
C ALA A 204 8.70 -0.91 -23.78
N LEU A 205 8.38 -1.42 -24.97
CA LEU A 205 7.10 -2.06 -25.26
C LEU A 205 6.93 -3.35 -24.46
N LEU A 206 7.94 -4.25 -24.44
CA LEU A 206 7.90 -5.51 -23.71
C LEU A 206 7.62 -5.27 -22.22
N ILE A 207 8.39 -4.39 -21.57
CA ILE A 207 8.21 -4.06 -20.15
C ILE A 207 6.82 -3.45 -19.92
N THR A 208 6.38 -2.52 -20.76
CA THR A 208 5.08 -1.88 -20.63
C THR A 208 3.93 -2.89 -20.70
N TYR A 209 3.94 -3.78 -21.70
CA TYR A 209 2.89 -4.79 -21.83
C TYR A 209 2.95 -5.84 -20.73
N SER A 210 4.13 -6.22 -20.24
CA SER A 210 4.27 -7.09 -19.06
C SER A 210 3.64 -6.47 -17.83
N ILE A 211 3.87 -5.17 -17.57
CA ILE A 211 3.25 -4.43 -16.47
C ILE A 211 1.73 -4.39 -16.63
N ILE A 212 1.24 -3.98 -17.79
CA ILE A 212 -0.21 -3.87 -18.06
C ILE A 212 -0.91 -5.22 -17.86
N THR A 213 -0.34 -6.29 -18.42
CA THR A 213 -0.91 -7.65 -18.31
C THR A 213 -0.92 -8.12 -16.86
N PHE A 214 0.20 -7.98 -16.15
CA PHE A 214 0.31 -8.37 -14.75
C PHE A 214 -0.71 -7.62 -13.88
N GLU A 215 -0.73 -6.29 -13.96
CA GLU A 215 -1.63 -5.47 -13.14
C GLU A 215 -3.11 -5.73 -13.48
N SER A 216 -3.46 -5.83 -14.77
CA SER A 216 -4.85 -6.06 -15.18
C SER A 216 -5.36 -7.46 -14.86
N SER A 217 -4.48 -8.46 -14.86
CA SER A 217 -4.83 -9.85 -14.54
C SER A 217 -4.79 -10.17 -13.04
N PHE A 218 -4.23 -9.30 -12.20
CA PHE A 218 -4.02 -9.58 -10.78
C PHE A 218 -5.30 -10.03 -10.04
N PRO A 219 -6.53 -9.49 -10.28
CA PRO A 219 -7.74 -9.98 -9.62
C PRO A 219 -8.02 -11.48 -9.84
N LEU A 220 -7.51 -12.08 -10.91
CA LEU A 220 -7.65 -13.52 -11.16
C LEU A 220 -7.00 -14.36 -10.06
N VAL A 221 -6.09 -13.77 -9.26
CA VAL A 221 -5.45 -14.42 -8.11
C VAL A 221 -6.48 -15.00 -7.13
N LEU A 222 -7.67 -14.42 -7.04
CA LEU A 222 -8.74 -14.91 -6.16
C LEU A 222 -9.48 -16.14 -6.69
N LEU A 223 -9.30 -16.48 -7.98
CA LEU A 223 -10.06 -17.53 -8.68
C LEU A 223 -9.19 -18.72 -9.12
N VAL A 224 -7.88 -18.65 -8.91
CA VAL A 224 -6.93 -19.67 -9.38
C VAL A 224 -6.44 -20.56 -8.22
N PRO A 225 -5.92 -21.77 -8.51
CA PRO A 225 -5.32 -22.65 -7.51
C PRO A 225 -4.15 -22.02 -6.76
N SER A 226 -3.91 -22.47 -5.53
CA SER A 226 -2.92 -21.91 -4.60
C SER A 226 -1.49 -21.79 -5.17
N GLN A 227 -1.08 -22.74 -6.04
CA GLN A 227 0.23 -22.70 -6.71
C GLN A 227 0.34 -21.47 -7.64
N ILE A 228 -0.73 -21.15 -8.35
CA ILE A 228 -0.80 -19.99 -9.25
C ILE A 228 -0.90 -18.69 -8.42
N VAL A 229 -1.62 -18.72 -7.28
CA VAL A 229 -1.64 -17.59 -6.33
C VAL A 229 -0.22 -17.23 -5.91
N LEU A 230 0.58 -18.22 -5.48
CA LEU A 230 1.96 -17.98 -5.07
C LEU A 230 2.82 -17.37 -6.19
N LEU A 231 2.59 -17.81 -7.44
CA LEU A 231 3.27 -17.22 -8.61
C LEU A 231 2.88 -15.74 -8.77
N PHE A 232 1.59 -15.38 -8.71
CA PHE A 232 1.14 -13.98 -8.79
C PHE A 232 1.74 -13.13 -7.68
N LEU A 233 1.75 -13.62 -6.43
CA LEU A 233 2.31 -12.90 -5.29
C LEU A 233 3.83 -12.72 -5.43
N SER A 234 4.54 -13.75 -5.92
CA SER A 234 5.98 -13.66 -6.18
C SER A 234 6.31 -12.63 -7.27
N LEU A 235 5.54 -12.62 -8.36
CA LEU A 235 5.66 -11.60 -9.41
C LEU A 235 5.36 -10.20 -8.86
N GLY A 236 4.38 -10.07 -7.96
CA GLY A 236 4.07 -8.82 -7.28
C GLY A 236 5.22 -8.32 -6.40
N VAL A 237 5.87 -9.20 -5.64
CA VAL A 237 7.09 -8.87 -4.88
C VAL A 237 8.18 -8.36 -5.82
N LEU A 238 8.48 -9.10 -6.90
CA LEU A 238 9.50 -8.71 -7.87
C LEU A 238 9.19 -7.37 -8.54
N PHE A 239 7.92 -7.15 -8.90
CA PHE A 239 7.45 -5.88 -9.46
C PHE A 239 7.69 -4.70 -8.53
N HIS A 240 7.32 -4.82 -7.25
CA HIS A 240 7.52 -3.74 -6.28
C HIS A 240 8.99 -3.57 -5.89
N LEU A 241 9.78 -4.65 -5.81
CA LEU A 241 11.23 -4.55 -5.63
C LEU A 241 11.90 -3.83 -6.80
N ALA A 242 11.52 -4.14 -8.04
CA ALA A 242 12.03 -3.42 -9.21
C ALA A 242 11.72 -1.92 -9.13
N ASN A 243 10.48 -1.55 -8.73
CA ASN A 243 10.11 -0.15 -8.52
C ASN A 243 10.91 0.50 -7.37
N ALA A 244 11.18 -0.23 -6.28
CA ALA A 244 12.01 0.26 -5.19
C ALA A 244 13.45 0.54 -5.62
N PHE A 245 14.08 -0.41 -6.31
CA PHE A 245 15.46 -0.26 -6.77
C PHE A 245 15.64 0.79 -7.88
N VAL A 246 14.69 0.87 -8.81
CA VAL A 246 14.78 1.75 -9.98
C VAL A 246 14.29 3.16 -9.67
N MET A 247 13.22 3.28 -8.91
CA MET A 247 12.50 4.55 -8.67
C MET A 247 12.58 5.03 -7.21
N GLY A 248 13.19 4.27 -6.30
CA GLY A 248 13.25 4.60 -4.87
C GLY A 248 11.90 4.44 -4.14
N LEU A 249 10.96 3.68 -4.68
CA LEU A 249 9.60 3.52 -4.14
C LEU A 249 9.52 2.41 -3.08
N ASN A 250 10.42 2.43 -2.08
CA ASN A 250 10.53 1.40 -1.05
C ASN A 250 9.21 1.15 -0.29
N TYR A 251 8.46 2.21 0.00
CA TYR A 251 7.23 2.09 0.77
C TYR A 251 6.14 1.29 0.05
N PHE A 252 6.14 1.27 -1.30
CA PHE A 252 5.21 0.45 -2.07
C PHE A 252 5.43 -1.05 -1.87
N VAL A 253 6.68 -1.49 -1.69
CA VAL A 253 6.96 -2.90 -1.39
C VAL A 253 6.15 -3.35 -0.18
N TRP A 254 6.29 -2.63 0.93
CA TRP A 254 5.65 -3.00 2.18
C TRP A 254 4.14 -2.83 2.15
N ALA A 255 3.64 -1.77 1.51
CA ALA A 255 2.20 -1.52 1.40
C ALA A 255 1.46 -2.65 0.67
N PHE A 256 2.07 -3.22 -0.37
CA PHE A 256 1.45 -4.29 -1.14
C PHE A 256 1.76 -5.67 -0.57
N VAL A 257 3.00 -5.95 -0.17
CA VAL A 257 3.37 -7.24 0.44
C VAL A 257 2.57 -7.49 1.72
N ALA A 258 2.27 -6.46 2.50
CA ALA A 258 1.42 -6.58 3.68
C ALA A 258 -0.01 -7.08 3.35
N THR A 259 -0.52 -6.87 2.14
CA THR A 259 -1.84 -7.38 1.75
C THR A 259 -1.84 -8.86 1.35
N TYR A 260 -0.68 -9.45 1.06
CA TYR A 260 -0.60 -10.79 0.48
C TYR A 260 -1.12 -11.93 1.37
N PRO A 261 -0.94 -11.91 2.70
CA PRO A 261 -1.61 -12.90 3.55
C PRO A 261 -3.14 -12.83 3.45
N ALA A 262 -3.72 -11.64 3.30
CA ALA A 262 -5.15 -11.48 3.09
C ALA A 262 -5.59 -11.99 1.71
N VAL A 263 -4.80 -11.75 0.66
CA VAL A 263 -5.05 -12.28 -0.70
C VAL A 263 -5.01 -13.80 -0.69
N LEU A 264 -4.00 -14.40 -0.06
CA LEU A 264 -3.86 -15.86 0.04
C LEU A 264 -5.04 -16.48 0.80
N TYR A 265 -5.38 -15.94 1.97
CA TYR A 265 -6.52 -16.40 2.76
C TYR A 265 -7.83 -16.33 1.97
N THR A 266 -8.09 -15.19 1.31
CA THR A 266 -9.31 -14.97 0.53
C THR A 266 -9.40 -15.91 -0.66
N SER A 267 -8.30 -16.11 -1.40
CA SER A 267 -8.24 -17.03 -2.53
C SER A 267 -8.52 -18.48 -2.09
N GLU A 268 -7.94 -18.96 -1.00
CA GLU A 268 -8.22 -20.30 -0.47
C GLU A 268 -9.70 -20.47 -0.09
N LEU A 269 -10.31 -19.44 0.52
CA LEU A 269 -11.72 -19.50 0.91
C LEU A 269 -12.65 -19.54 -0.32
N VAL A 270 -12.37 -18.71 -1.33
CA VAL A 270 -13.11 -18.68 -2.60
C VAL A 270 -12.98 -20.03 -3.33
N SER A 271 -11.77 -20.57 -3.42
CA SER A 271 -11.51 -21.86 -4.07
C SER A 271 -12.29 -23.00 -3.42
N ARG A 272 -12.35 -23.05 -2.09
CA ARG A 272 -13.17 -24.04 -1.36
C ARG A 272 -14.65 -23.88 -1.62
N TYR A 273 -15.16 -22.65 -1.60
CA TYR A 273 -16.56 -22.37 -1.88
C TYR A 273 -16.94 -22.86 -3.28
N LEU A 274 -16.13 -22.55 -4.29
CA LEU A 274 -16.37 -22.99 -5.67
C LEU A 274 -16.32 -24.51 -5.82
N SER A 275 -15.36 -25.20 -5.18
CA SER A 275 -15.25 -26.66 -5.26
C SER A 275 -16.46 -27.38 -4.64
N LEU A 276 -17.02 -26.86 -3.54
CA LEU A 276 -18.21 -27.42 -2.90
C LEU A 276 -19.47 -27.26 -3.76
N HIS A 277 -19.64 -26.14 -4.45
CA HIS A 277 -20.82 -25.88 -5.26
C HIS A 277 -20.77 -26.57 -6.63
N ILE A 278 -19.59 -26.70 -7.23
CA ILE A 278 -19.43 -27.44 -8.48
C ILE A 278 -19.67 -28.96 -8.25
N SER A 279 -19.17 -29.51 -7.13
CA SER A 279 -19.38 -30.92 -6.80
C SER A 279 -20.82 -31.26 -6.39
N SER A 280 -21.65 -30.29 -5.98
CA SER A 280 -23.08 -30.49 -5.65
C SER A 280 -23.99 -30.30 -6.85
N SER A 281 -23.50 -29.81 -7.98
CA SER A 281 -24.25 -29.57 -9.22
C SER A 281 -23.99 -30.61 -10.32
N LEU A 282 -23.09 -31.58 -10.08
CA LEU A 282 -22.81 -32.77 -10.89
C LEU A 282 -23.37 -34.02 -10.20
#